data_d6e032ad102ff9f60cc3857ead7be38c
#
_entry.id   d6e032ad102ff9f60cc3857ead7be38c
#
_cell.length_a   1.000
_cell.length_b   1.000
_cell.length_c   1.000
_cell.angle_alpha   90.00
_cell.angle_beta   90.00
_cell.angle_gamma   90.00
#
_symmetry.space_group_name_H-M   'P 1'
#
loop_
_entity.id
_entity.type
_entity.pdbx_description
1 polymer ?
#
loop_
_entity_poly.entity_id
_entity_poly.type
_entity_poly.pdbx_seq_one_letter_code
_entity_poly.pdbx_strand_id
1 'polypeptide(L)'
;MSYDLIIKNGTVILENEAIKTDVAVKNGKIAAIGSDLKGAKEEIDATGLVVSPGMVDSHAHISEPGRTHWEGYQTGTRSAAKGGITTIIEMPLNQLPATVDRESIQMKFDAAAGKLSVDAAQFGGLVSYNLDRLHELDEVGVVGFKCFIATCGDKTIDNDFRDVNDFQFLRGAEIISKFDGSRVLVHCENASICDELGKEAEAEGRVTAHDYVASRPVYTEIEAIRRVLYLAKVANCPVHICHISSPEGVAEVTKARNEGQDVTSESCPHYFALTTNQFEKIGNLAKCSPPIRDEANQEGMWEKLFNGEIDCLGSDHSPCPPEMKEGHVFKAWGGIAGMQTCVDLMFDEAVQKRGMKLPLFAKLMATNAAKIFGLKHKGSITVGKDADFVFIKPNSSYELKAQDLEYRHKVSPYVGRKIGAQVARTILRGETIYDIKTGVRETPIGQFILKHQQ
;
A
#
# COMPACT_ATOMS: atom_id res chain seq x y z
N MET A 1 4.10 18.67 33.69
CA MET A 1 5.03 17.90 32.83
C MET A 1 5.15 18.68 31.54
N SER A 2 6.33 18.88 30.98
CA SER A 2 6.48 19.57 29.70
C SER A 2 6.31 18.55 28.56
N TYR A 3 5.49 18.87 27.55
CA TYR A 3 5.39 18.14 26.31
C TYR A 3 6.52 18.53 25.35
N ASP A 4 6.82 17.69 24.38
CA ASP A 4 7.79 18.04 23.35
C ASP A 4 7.10 18.84 22.23
N LEU A 5 5.89 18.45 21.85
CA LEU A 5 5.08 19.10 20.82
C LEU A 5 3.62 19.16 21.26
N ILE A 6 2.92 20.24 20.89
CA ILE A 6 1.45 20.30 20.89
C ILE A 6 0.98 20.72 19.51
N ILE A 7 0.06 19.94 18.94
CA ILE A 7 -0.68 20.27 17.72
C ILE A 7 -1.99 20.94 18.16
N LYS A 8 -2.26 22.16 17.67
CA LYS A 8 -3.40 22.98 18.09
C LYS A 8 -4.37 23.27 16.97
N ASN A 9 -5.64 23.49 17.34
CA ASN A 9 -6.70 24.05 16.48
C ASN A 9 -7.10 23.22 15.25
N GLY A 10 -6.49 22.04 15.03
CA GLY A 10 -6.79 21.18 13.89
C GLY A 10 -8.10 20.42 14.03
N THR A 11 -8.67 20.00 12.92
CA THR A 11 -9.69 18.95 12.91
C THR A 11 -9.00 17.60 13.00
N VAL A 12 -8.98 17.01 14.18
CA VAL A 12 -8.26 15.76 14.47
C VAL A 12 -9.18 14.58 14.24
N ILE A 13 -8.73 13.58 13.44
CA ILE A 13 -9.48 12.35 13.20
C ILE A 13 -9.13 11.34 14.30
N LEU A 14 -10.08 11.12 15.19
CA LEU A 14 -10.04 10.05 16.18
C LEU A 14 -10.71 8.79 15.62
N GLU A 15 -10.74 7.72 16.40
CA GLU A 15 -11.22 6.41 15.92
C GLU A 15 -12.64 6.43 15.32
N ASN A 16 -13.56 7.17 15.92
CA ASN A 16 -14.97 7.18 15.52
C ASN A 16 -15.54 8.57 15.19
N GLU A 17 -14.74 9.62 15.39
CA GLU A 17 -15.15 10.99 15.18
C GLU A 17 -14.00 11.87 14.68
N ALA A 18 -14.33 13.03 14.14
CA ALA A 18 -13.36 14.06 13.82
C ALA A 18 -13.79 15.36 14.49
N ILE A 19 -12.95 15.87 15.38
CA ILE A 19 -13.26 17.03 16.23
C ILE A 19 -12.12 18.04 16.24
N LYS A 20 -12.45 19.29 16.56
CA LYS A 20 -11.41 20.30 16.87
C LYS A 20 -10.88 20.04 18.28
N THR A 21 -9.62 19.70 18.39
CA THR A 21 -8.97 19.41 19.66
C THR A 21 -7.46 19.57 19.51
N ASP A 22 -6.74 19.63 20.64
CA ASP A 22 -5.28 19.62 20.65
C ASP A 22 -4.75 18.20 20.89
N VAL A 23 -3.56 17.93 20.39
CA VAL A 23 -2.83 16.68 20.60
C VAL A 23 -1.44 16.98 21.14
N ALA A 24 -1.11 16.47 22.33
CA ALA A 24 0.22 16.63 22.92
C ALA A 24 1.07 15.38 22.73
N VAL A 25 2.33 15.60 22.42
CA VAL A 25 3.34 14.56 22.16
C VAL A 25 4.44 14.64 23.21
N LYS A 26 4.89 13.49 23.69
CA LYS A 26 6.05 13.36 24.57
C LYS A 26 6.83 12.09 24.23
N ASN A 27 8.13 12.23 24.07
CA ASN A 27 9.03 11.12 23.75
C ASN A 27 8.55 10.30 22.53
N GLY A 28 8.11 10.98 21.47
CA GLY A 28 7.63 10.37 20.24
C GLY A 28 6.26 9.69 20.32
N LYS A 29 5.57 9.75 21.46
CA LYS A 29 4.25 9.15 21.68
C LYS A 29 3.18 10.21 21.92
N ILE A 30 1.95 9.89 21.56
CA ILE A 30 0.77 10.70 21.91
C ILE A 30 0.57 10.62 23.42
N ALA A 31 0.71 11.75 24.09
CA ALA A 31 0.65 11.82 25.55
C ALA A 31 -0.70 12.29 26.10
N ALA A 32 -1.39 13.18 25.35
CA ALA A 32 -2.71 13.67 25.71
C ALA A 32 -3.48 14.16 24.48
N ILE A 33 -4.81 14.08 24.56
CA ILE A 33 -5.76 14.66 23.60
C ILE A 33 -6.78 15.44 24.41
N GLY A 34 -7.03 16.70 24.07
CA GLY A 34 -7.97 17.54 24.81
C GLY A 34 -7.87 19.00 24.40
N SER A 35 -8.72 19.84 24.97
CA SER A 35 -8.73 21.27 24.69
C SER A 35 -7.72 22.03 25.56
N ASP A 36 -7.20 23.13 25.02
CA ASP A 36 -6.33 24.10 25.77
C ASP A 36 -5.07 23.48 26.39
N LEU A 37 -4.47 22.47 25.75
CA LEU A 37 -3.21 21.88 26.20
C LEU A 37 -2.09 22.92 26.16
N LYS A 38 -1.22 22.94 27.17
CA LYS A 38 -0.15 23.92 27.34
C LYS A 38 1.16 23.29 27.83
N GLY A 39 2.26 23.97 27.59
CA GLY A 39 3.55 23.61 28.16
C GLY A 39 4.36 22.67 27.29
N ALA A 40 4.38 22.91 25.98
CA ALA A 40 5.27 22.24 25.05
C ALA A 40 6.50 23.05 24.70
N LYS A 41 7.55 22.38 24.22
CA LYS A 41 8.75 23.04 23.66
C LYS A 41 8.43 23.64 22.28
N GLU A 42 7.54 22.97 21.51
CA GLU A 42 7.07 23.38 20.19
C GLU A 42 5.55 23.34 20.14
N GLU A 43 4.93 24.30 19.45
CA GLU A 43 3.51 24.30 19.15
C GLU A 43 3.32 24.44 17.64
N ILE A 44 2.47 23.59 17.05
CA ILE A 44 2.09 23.64 15.65
C ILE A 44 0.62 24.05 15.56
N ASP A 45 0.37 25.19 14.92
CA ASP A 45 -1.00 25.62 14.62
C ASP A 45 -1.51 24.89 13.35
N ALA A 46 -2.51 24.05 13.53
CA ALA A 46 -3.18 23.29 12.49
C ALA A 46 -4.53 23.91 12.09
N THR A 47 -4.73 25.21 12.31
CA THR A 47 -5.97 25.90 11.92
C THR A 47 -6.27 25.70 10.44
N GLY A 48 -7.49 25.22 10.13
CA GLY A 48 -7.93 24.94 8.77
C GLY A 48 -7.41 23.63 8.15
N LEU A 49 -6.62 22.86 8.90
CA LEU A 49 -6.08 21.57 8.48
C LEU A 49 -6.84 20.41 9.11
N VAL A 50 -6.88 19.29 8.40
CA VAL A 50 -7.29 18.00 8.92
C VAL A 50 -6.04 17.26 9.39
N VAL A 51 -6.03 16.84 10.65
CA VAL A 51 -4.95 16.04 11.25
C VAL A 51 -5.41 14.59 11.30
N SER A 52 -4.89 13.78 10.41
CA SER A 52 -5.15 12.34 10.30
C SER A 52 -3.97 11.56 10.90
N PRO A 53 -4.18 10.31 11.38
CA PRO A 53 -3.04 9.41 11.53
C PRO A 53 -2.26 9.34 10.22
N GLY A 54 -0.94 9.27 10.29
CA GLY A 54 -0.11 9.06 9.11
C GLY A 54 -0.51 7.77 8.41
N MET A 55 -0.56 7.80 7.08
CA MET A 55 -0.95 6.62 6.31
C MET A 55 -0.01 5.45 6.60
N VAL A 56 -0.60 4.26 6.74
CA VAL A 56 0.10 2.97 6.76
C VAL A 56 -0.13 2.32 5.40
N ASP A 57 0.85 2.42 4.53
CA ASP A 57 0.78 1.84 3.20
C ASP A 57 1.06 0.34 3.26
N SER A 58 0.02 -0.46 3.08
CA SER A 58 0.08 -1.92 3.17
C SER A 58 0.74 -2.60 1.98
N HIS A 59 1.09 -1.87 0.90
CA HIS A 59 1.56 -2.48 -0.33
C HIS A 59 2.51 -1.55 -1.09
N ALA A 60 3.82 -1.74 -0.91
CA ALA A 60 4.83 -0.95 -1.60
C ALA A 60 5.99 -1.82 -2.10
N HIS A 61 6.57 -1.48 -3.25
CA HIS A 61 7.74 -2.12 -3.82
C HIS A 61 8.90 -1.12 -3.91
N ILE A 62 9.94 -1.34 -3.14
CA ILE A 62 11.12 -0.47 -3.08
C ILE A 62 12.25 -0.96 -4.00
N SER A 63 12.20 -2.22 -4.40
CA SER A 63 13.11 -2.84 -5.38
C SER A 63 14.60 -2.82 -4.99
N GLU A 64 14.94 -2.66 -3.71
CA GLU A 64 16.30 -2.70 -3.20
C GLU A 64 16.44 -3.85 -2.17
N PRO A 65 17.50 -4.67 -2.27
CA PRO A 65 18.67 -4.62 -3.14
C PRO A 65 18.42 -5.10 -4.59
N GLY A 66 19.49 -5.12 -5.37
CA GLY A 66 19.59 -5.71 -6.71
C GLY A 66 18.95 -4.93 -7.85
N ARG A 67 17.80 -4.31 -7.61
CA ARG A 67 17.11 -3.43 -8.58
C ARG A 67 16.92 -2.01 -8.05
N THR A 68 17.87 -1.51 -7.26
CA THR A 68 17.85 -0.14 -6.70
C THR A 68 17.65 0.94 -7.77
N HIS A 69 18.08 0.68 -9.02
CA HIS A 69 17.85 1.58 -10.14
C HIS A 69 16.36 1.71 -10.55
N TRP A 70 15.46 0.84 -10.05
CA TRP A 70 14.01 0.99 -10.25
C TRP A 70 13.42 2.00 -9.27
N GLU A 71 13.79 1.95 -7.98
CA GLU A 71 13.38 2.93 -6.95
C GLU A 71 14.46 3.10 -5.87
N GLY A 72 14.52 2.25 -4.88
CA GLY A 72 15.43 2.29 -3.74
C GLY A 72 14.82 2.94 -2.50
N TYR A 73 15.36 2.57 -1.32
CA TYR A 73 14.85 3.04 -0.04
C TYR A 73 14.92 4.57 0.12
N GLN A 74 15.99 5.19 -0.37
CA GLN A 74 16.16 6.63 -0.21
C GLN A 74 15.05 7.42 -0.93
N THR A 75 14.77 7.14 -2.19
CA THR A 75 13.77 7.87 -2.98
C THR A 75 12.35 7.42 -2.63
N GLY A 76 12.12 6.12 -2.53
CA GLY A 76 10.81 5.57 -2.18
C GLY A 76 10.31 6.05 -0.82
N THR A 77 11.14 6.02 0.23
CA THR A 77 10.70 6.48 1.56
C THR A 77 10.61 8.00 1.68
N ARG A 78 11.39 8.78 0.88
CA ARG A 78 11.19 10.24 0.75
C ARG A 78 9.85 10.55 0.09
N SER A 79 9.48 9.81 -0.95
CA SER A 79 8.18 9.99 -1.61
C SER A 79 7.02 9.63 -0.69
N ALA A 80 7.17 8.59 0.15
CA ALA A 80 6.23 8.24 1.20
C ALA A 80 6.04 9.39 2.20
N ALA A 81 7.15 9.93 2.74
CA ALA A 81 7.12 11.05 3.69
C ALA A 81 6.38 12.27 3.11
N LYS A 82 6.69 12.65 1.86
CA LYS A 82 6.01 13.75 1.17
C LYS A 82 4.53 13.47 0.93
N GLY A 83 4.18 12.21 0.68
CA GLY A 83 2.81 11.75 0.45
C GLY A 83 1.96 11.56 1.70
N GLY A 84 2.47 11.87 2.92
CA GLY A 84 1.70 11.70 4.15
C GLY A 84 1.71 10.29 4.72
N ILE A 85 2.58 9.42 4.20
CA ILE A 85 2.78 8.05 4.68
C ILE A 85 3.85 8.07 5.77
N THR A 86 3.58 7.44 6.90
CA THR A 86 4.53 7.34 8.03
C THR A 86 5.06 5.92 8.20
N THR A 87 4.38 4.95 7.62
CA THR A 87 4.80 3.55 7.65
C THR A 87 4.49 2.89 6.32
N ILE A 88 5.46 2.19 5.74
CA ILE A 88 5.25 1.31 4.59
C ILE A 88 5.37 -0.14 5.04
N ILE A 89 4.62 -1.05 4.38
CA ILE A 89 4.87 -2.48 4.48
C ILE A 89 5.34 -2.94 3.11
N GLU A 90 6.61 -3.33 3.04
CA GLU A 90 7.25 -3.61 1.77
C GLU A 90 7.05 -5.06 1.35
N MET A 91 6.74 -5.23 0.07
CA MET A 91 6.56 -6.52 -0.58
C MET A 91 7.90 -7.25 -0.79
N PRO A 92 7.88 -8.61 -0.79
CA PRO A 92 9.09 -9.43 -0.88
C PRO A 92 9.61 -9.61 -2.31
N LEU A 93 9.14 -8.84 -3.27
CA LEU A 93 9.45 -8.99 -4.70
C LEU A 93 9.79 -7.66 -5.36
N ASN A 94 10.23 -7.74 -6.60
CA ASN A 94 10.85 -6.75 -7.44
C ASN A 94 12.33 -6.48 -7.12
N GLN A 95 12.79 -6.66 -5.88
CA GLN A 95 14.24 -6.71 -5.55
C GLN A 95 14.85 -8.09 -5.87
N LEU A 96 16.17 -8.13 -5.93
CA LEU A 96 16.98 -9.36 -6.11
C LEU A 96 18.07 -9.45 -5.05
N PRO A 97 18.13 -10.56 -4.30
CA PRO A 97 17.18 -11.69 -4.31
C PRO A 97 15.81 -11.28 -3.77
N ALA A 98 14.75 -12.02 -4.12
CA ALA A 98 13.45 -11.93 -3.47
C ALA A 98 13.58 -12.25 -1.97
N THR A 99 12.72 -11.69 -1.12
CA THR A 99 12.77 -11.91 0.34
C THR A 99 12.14 -13.26 0.71
N VAL A 100 12.90 -14.33 0.65
CA VAL A 100 12.41 -15.71 0.77
C VAL A 100 13.03 -16.51 1.92
N ASP A 101 13.99 -15.91 2.63
CA ASP A 101 14.73 -16.51 3.73
C ASP A 101 15.42 -15.44 4.60
N ARG A 102 16.09 -15.91 5.67
CA ARG A 102 16.83 -15.04 6.62
C ARG A 102 17.93 -14.23 5.95
N GLU A 103 18.64 -14.79 4.98
CA GLU A 103 19.74 -14.12 4.31
C GLU A 103 19.21 -12.96 3.43
N SER A 104 18.22 -13.24 2.62
CA SER A 104 17.63 -12.23 1.72
C SER A 104 16.96 -11.07 2.47
N ILE A 105 16.30 -11.31 3.62
CA ILE A 105 15.75 -10.22 4.42
C ILE A 105 16.87 -9.41 5.12
N GLN A 106 17.96 -10.06 5.56
CA GLN A 106 19.11 -9.33 6.12
C GLN A 106 19.75 -8.40 5.08
N MET A 107 19.87 -8.85 3.82
CA MET A 107 20.34 -7.99 2.73
C MET A 107 19.49 -6.75 2.55
N LYS A 108 18.16 -6.83 2.76
CA LYS A 108 17.27 -5.66 2.75
C LYS A 108 17.57 -4.70 3.90
N PHE A 109 17.73 -5.23 5.11
CA PHE A 109 18.05 -4.39 6.28
C PHE A 109 19.37 -3.65 6.08
N ASP A 110 20.39 -4.34 5.57
CA ASP A 110 21.69 -3.73 5.28
C ASP A 110 21.58 -2.66 4.18
N ALA A 111 20.82 -2.95 3.13
CA ALA A 111 20.60 -2.00 2.02
C ALA A 111 19.84 -0.74 2.47
N ALA A 112 18.92 -0.85 3.42
CA ALA A 112 18.11 0.25 3.92
C ALA A 112 18.79 1.10 5.01
N ALA A 113 19.91 0.65 5.57
CA ALA A 113 20.58 1.30 6.68
C ALA A 113 20.86 2.80 6.40
N GLY A 114 20.33 3.68 7.26
CA GLY A 114 20.48 5.13 7.13
C GLY A 114 19.69 5.80 5.99
N LYS A 115 18.77 5.07 5.32
CA LYS A 115 18.01 5.60 4.17
C LYS A 115 16.53 5.82 4.45
N LEU A 116 15.97 5.28 5.53
CA LEU A 116 14.54 5.28 5.78
C LEU A 116 14.04 6.67 6.25
N SER A 117 13.26 7.35 5.44
CA SER A 117 12.56 8.59 5.83
C SER A 117 11.28 8.31 6.61
N VAL A 118 10.67 7.13 6.44
CA VAL A 118 9.49 6.62 7.15
C VAL A 118 9.79 5.26 7.74
N ASP A 119 8.98 4.78 8.67
CA ASP A 119 9.12 3.44 9.20
C ASP A 119 8.75 2.38 8.16
N ALA A 120 9.38 1.20 8.24
CA ALA A 120 9.16 0.11 7.30
C ALA A 120 8.95 -1.23 8.00
N ALA A 121 7.86 -1.91 7.72
CA ALA A 121 7.67 -3.32 8.00
C ALA A 121 7.91 -4.15 6.73
N GLN A 122 8.06 -5.46 6.87
CA GLN A 122 8.40 -6.33 5.76
C GLN A 122 7.45 -7.52 5.65
N PHE A 123 7.06 -7.87 4.41
CA PHE A 123 6.50 -9.17 4.12
C PHE A 123 7.59 -10.16 3.69
N GLY A 124 7.41 -11.43 4.07
CA GLY A 124 8.17 -12.53 3.50
C GLY A 124 7.49 -13.09 2.25
N GLY A 125 8.25 -13.74 1.39
CA GLY A 125 7.72 -14.45 0.23
C GLY A 125 7.29 -15.88 0.56
N LEU A 126 6.14 -16.29 0.07
CA LEU A 126 5.77 -17.70 -0.11
C LEU A 126 5.92 -18.00 -1.60
N VAL A 127 6.97 -18.71 -1.96
CA VAL A 127 7.31 -19.04 -3.35
C VAL A 127 7.46 -20.56 -3.54
N SER A 128 7.54 -20.99 -4.80
CA SER A 128 7.57 -22.42 -5.14
C SER A 128 8.77 -23.22 -4.58
N TYR A 129 9.81 -22.56 -4.06
CA TYR A 129 11.06 -23.18 -3.67
C TYR A 129 11.50 -22.90 -2.21
N ASN A 130 10.63 -22.32 -1.33
CA ASN A 130 11.04 -21.96 0.05
C ASN A 130 10.11 -22.46 1.16
N LEU A 131 9.28 -23.47 0.90
CA LEU A 131 8.33 -23.97 1.90
C LEU A 131 8.99 -24.41 3.22
N ASP A 132 10.20 -24.95 3.14
CA ASP A 132 11.02 -25.39 4.27
C ASP A 132 11.70 -24.25 5.03
N ARG A 133 11.71 -23.04 4.48
CA ARG A 133 12.39 -21.85 5.04
C ARG A 133 11.45 -20.75 5.53
N LEU A 134 10.14 -20.92 5.44
CA LEU A 134 9.16 -19.91 5.87
C LEU A 134 9.30 -19.53 7.35
N HIS A 135 9.69 -20.48 8.21
CA HIS A 135 9.92 -20.24 9.63
C HIS A 135 11.06 -19.24 9.89
N GLU A 136 12.08 -19.19 9.04
CA GLU A 136 13.19 -18.24 9.16
C GLU A 136 12.71 -16.78 9.07
N LEU A 137 11.75 -16.51 8.15
CA LEU A 137 11.15 -15.19 7.96
C LEU A 137 10.24 -14.80 9.13
N ASP A 138 9.45 -15.76 9.66
CA ASP A 138 8.61 -15.52 10.83
C ASP A 138 9.47 -15.20 12.08
N GLU A 139 10.55 -15.92 12.29
CA GLU A 139 11.51 -15.67 13.39
C GLU A 139 12.19 -14.30 13.29
N VAL A 140 12.47 -13.81 12.08
CA VAL A 140 13.00 -12.44 11.89
C VAL A 140 11.94 -11.40 12.22
N GLY A 141 10.66 -11.71 12.05
CA GLY A 141 9.55 -10.85 12.42
C GLY A 141 8.88 -10.14 11.24
N VAL A 142 8.75 -10.82 10.09
CA VAL A 142 7.88 -10.36 9.01
C VAL A 142 6.42 -10.32 9.47
N VAL A 143 5.63 -9.38 8.91
CA VAL A 143 4.24 -9.16 9.34
C VAL A 143 3.21 -9.96 8.53
N GLY A 144 3.66 -10.79 7.59
CA GLY A 144 2.85 -11.67 6.75
C GLY A 144 3.64 -12.21 5.58
N PHE A 145 2.98 -13.01 4.72
CA PHE A 145 3.64 -13.73 3.62
C PHE A 145 2.91 -13.50 2.31
N LYS A 146 3.59 -12.90 1.34
CA LYS A 146 3.06 -12.65 -0.01
C LYS A 146 3.30 -13.84 -0.93
N CYS A 147 2.29 -14.19 -1.72
CA CYS A 147 2.43 -15.10 -2.85
C CYS A 147 1.63 -14.64 -4.08
N PHE A 148 1.90 -15.28 -5.19
CA PHE A 148 1.20 -15.13 -6.46
C PHE A 148 0.64 -16.49 -6.90
N ILE A 149 -0.61 -16.51 -7.30
CA ILE A 149 -1.22 -17.63 -8.04
C ILE A 149 -1.43 -17.26 -9.53
N ALA A 150 -0.93 -16.09 -9.93
CA ALA A 150 -0.74 -15.65 -11.31
C ALA A 150 0.73 -15.84 -11.70
N THR A 151 1.04 -15.93 -12.98
CA THR A 151 2.43 -16.02 -13.47
C THR A 151 3.24 -14.84 -12.98
N CYS A 152 4.35 -15.12 -12.30
CA CYS A 152 5.22 -14.13 -11.68
C CYS A 152 6.70 -14.53 -11.76
N GLY A 153 7.55 -13.49 -11.90
CA GLY A 153 9.01 -13.63 -11.92
C GLY A 153 9.58 -14.12 -13.26
N ASP A 154 10.86 -13.86 -13.44
CA ASP A 154 11.62 -14.31 -14.60
C ASP A 154 12.32 -15.64 -14.26
N LYS A 155 11.89 -16.73 -14.91
CA LYS A 155 12.45 -18.08 -14.69
C LYS A 155 13.91 -18.23 -15.09
N THR A 156 14.47 -17.25 -15.81
CA THR A 156 15.88 -17.22 -16.21
C THR A 156 16.77 -16.54 -15.17
N ILE A 157 16.19 -15.83 -14.20
CA ILE A 157 16.90 -15.14 -13.13
C ILE A 157 16.83 -15.97 -11.85
N ASP A 158 17.99 -16.35 -11.33
CA ASP A 158 18.08 -17.04 -10.05
C ASP A 158 17.58 -16.13 -8.91
N ASN A 159 16.90 -16.75 -7.92
CA ASN A 159 16.37 -16.08 -6.73
C ASN A 159 15.37 -14.94 -7.03
N ASP A 160 14.78 -14.88 -8.25
CA ASP A 160 13.64 -14.03 -8.50
C ASP A 160 12.37 -14.62 -7.86
N PHE A 161 11.39 -13.77 -7.59
CA PHE A 161 10.13 -14.20 -6.99
C PHE A 161 9.36 -15.12 -7.94
N ARG A 162 8.84 -16.24 -7.43
CA ARG A 162 8.10 -17.25 -8.20
C ARG A 162 6.67 -17.39 -7.73
N ASP A 163 5.77 -17.61 -8.67
CA ASP A 163 4.41 -18.04 -8.39
C ASP A 163 4.37 -19.42 -7.72
N VAL A 164 3.25 -19.71 -7.07
CA VAL A 164 2.95 -21.00 -6.46
C VAL A 164 1.77 -21.67 -7.16
N ASN A 165 1.82 -22.99 -7.29
CA ASN A 165 0.66 -23.78 -7.68
C ASN A 165 -0.24 -24.06 -6.46
N ASP A 166 -1.40 -24.68 -6.69
CA ASP A 166 -2.40 -24.93 -5.64
C ASP A 166 -1.85 -25.79 -4.49
N PHE A 167 -1.00 -26.78 -4.78
CA PHE A 167 -0.38 -27.63 -3.76
C PHE A 167 0.63 -26.83 -2.90
N GLN A 168 1.47 -26.03 -3.55
CA GLN A 168 2.45 -25.18 -2.84
C GLN A 168 1.75 -24.10 -2.01
N PHE A 169 0.68 -23.48 -2.54
CA PHE A 169 -0.15 -22.56 -1.77
C PHE A 169 -0.74 -23.24 -0.53
N LEU A 170 -1.39 -24.40 -0.70
CA LEU A 170 -2.00 -25.14 0.40
C LEU A 170 -0.96 -25.49 1.49
N ARG A 171 0.19 -26.04 1.10
CA ARG A 171 1.27 -26.40 2.06
C ARG A 171 1.87 -25.17 2.74
N GLY A 172 2.09 -24.09 1.99
CA GLY A 172 2.56 -22.83 2.56
C GLY A 172 1.56 -22.25 3.57
N ALA A 173 0.28 -22.25 3.24
CA ALA A 173 -0.78 -21.80 4.12
C ALA A 173 -0.88 -22.67 5.40
N GLU A 174 -0.77 -24.00 5.29
CA GLU A 174 -0.72 -24.92 6.46
C GLU A 174 0.48 -24.65 7.39
N ILE A 175 1.61 -24.22 6.85
CA ILE A 175 2.79 -23.83 7.64
C ILE A 175 2.54 -22.47 8.31
N ILE A 176 2.12 -21.46 7.53
CA ILE A 176 1.92 -20.09 8.00
C ILE A 176 0.77 -20.00 9.01
N SER A 177 -0.24 -20.85 8.92
CA SER A 177 -1.33 -20.91 9.92
C SER A 177 -0.87 -21.18 11.34
N LYS A 178 0.37 -21.68 11.52
CA LYS A 178 0.98 -21.95 12.83
C LYS A 178 1.79 -20.77 13.37
N PHE A 179 2.00 -19.75 12.57
CA PHE A 179 2.76 -18.55 12.94
C PHE A 179 1.79 -17.52 13.56
N ASP A 180 2.05 -17.13 14.79
CA ASP A 180 1.17 -16.23 15.53
C ASP A 180 0.95 -14.88 14.81
N GLY A 181 -0.30 -14.48 14.60
CA GLY A 181 -0.67 -13.24 13.95
C GLY A 181 -0.28 -13.11 12.47
N SER A 182 0.24 -14.18 11.84
CA SER A 182 0.60 -14.17 10.42
C SER A 182 -0.58 -14.51 9.51
N ARG A 183 -0.52 -14.04 8.26
CA ARG A 183 -1.47 -14.36 7.19
C ARG A 183 -0.79 -14.45 5.84
N VAL A 184 -1.43 -15.11 4.89
CA VAL A 184 -0.97 -15.11 3.49
C VAL A 184 -1.64 -13.99 2.73
N LEU A 185 -0.85 -13.19 2.02
CA LEU A 185 -1.30 -12.15 1.10
C LEU A 185 -1.21 -12.68 -0.33
N VAL A 186 -2.27 -12.55 -1.12
CA VAL A 186 -2.32 -13.21 -2.43
C VAL A 186 -2.68 -12.24 -3.55
N HIS A 187 -1.84 -12.24 -4.59
CA HIS A 187 -2.20 -11.70 -5.89
C HIS A 187 -3.08 -12.72 -6.61
N CYS A 188 -4.33 -12.36 -6.88
CA CYS A 188 -5.36 -13.27 -7.37
C CYS A 188 -5.77 -12.99 -8.82
N GLU A 189 -5.12 -13.63 -9.77
CA GLU A 189 -5.55 -13.75 -11.17
C GLU A 189 -5.31 -15.18 -11.66
N ASN A 190 -6.18 -15.70 -12.51
CA ASN A 190 -6.00 -17.04 -13.08
C ASN A 190 -4.90 -17.02 -14.15
N ALA A 191 -3.73 -17.58 -13.81
CA ALA A 191 -2.52 -17.56 -14.64
C ALA A 191 -2.80 -18.10 -16.07
N SER A 192 -3.37 -19.30 -16.17
CA SER A 192 -3.54 -19.97 -17.45
C SER A 192 -4.47 -19.22 -18.40
N ILE A 193 -5.56 -18.65 -17.89
CA ILE A 193 -6.50 -17.90 -18.72
C ILE A 193 -5.89 -16.55 -19.13
N CYS A 194 -5.29 -15.80 -18.18
CA CYS A 194 -4.69 -14.51 -18.49
C CYS A 194 -3.55 -14.63 -19.50
N ASP A 195 -2.68 -15.64 -19.33
CA ASP A 195 -1.54 -15.84 -20.21
C ASP A 195 -1.96 -16.22 -21.64
N GLU A 196 -2.94 -17.13 -21.80
CA GLU A 196 -3.41 -17.53 -23.12
C GLU A 196 -4.18 -16.39 -23.82
N LEU A 197 -5.09 -15.70 -23.12
CA LEU A 197 -5.79 -14.54 -23.70
C LEU A 197 -4.81 -13.41 -24.10
N GLY A 198 -3.73 -13.22 -23.32
CA GLY A 198 -2.67 -12.29 -23.68
C GLY A 198 -1.93 -12.68 -24.94
N LYS A 199 -1.54 -13.95 -25.07
CA LYS A 199 -0.89 -14.49 -26.28
C LYS A 199 -1.77 -14.40 -27.52
N GLU A 200 -3.06 -14.71 -27.38
CA GLU A 200 -4.04 -14.57 -28.47
C GLU A 200 -4.14 -13.11 -28.93
N ALA A 201 -4.26 -12.17 -27.98
CA ALA A 201 -4.31 -10.74 -28.29
C ALA A 201 -3.08 -10.26 -29.05
N GLU A 202 -1.87 -10.62 -28.57
CA GLU A 202 -0.61 -10.26 -29.24
C GLU A 202 -0.52 -10.89 -30.66
N ALA A 203 -0.88 -12.17 -30.82
CA ALA A 203 -0.85 -12.85 -32.10
C ALA A 203 -1.79 -12.23 -33.14
N GLU A 204 -2.90 -11.63 -32.69
CA GLU A 204 -3.87 -10.93 -33.53
C GLU A 204 -3.54 -9.43 -33.71
N GLY A 205 -2.45 -8.94 -33.12
CA GLY A 205 -2.06 -7.53 -33.18
C GLY A 205 -2.96 -6.60 -32.34
N ARG A 206 -3.73 -7.15 -31.42
CA ARG A 206 -4.55 -6.40 -30.45
C ARG A 206 -3.68 -6.01 -29.25
N VAL A 207 -3.15 -4.80 -29.24
CA VAL A 207 -2.09 -4.36 -28.29
C VAL A 207 -2.38 -3.02 -27.62
N THR A 208 -3.65 -2.62 -27.56
CA THR A 208 -4.12 -1.42 -26.85
C THR A 208 -4.34 -1.69 -25.36
N ALA A 209 -4.58 -0.63 -24.56
CA ALA A 209 -4.96 -0.77 -23.16
C ALA A 209 -6.27 -1.56 -23.01
N HIS A 210 -7.25 -1.34 -23.89
CA HIS A 210 -8.50 -2.11 -23.91
C HIS A 210 -8.27 -3.59 -24.18
N ASP A 211 -7.36 -3.95 -25.08
CA ASP A 211 -7.01 -5.34 -25.36
C ASP A 211 -6.34 -6.01 -24.16
N TYR A 212 -5.48 -5.27 -23.44
CA TYR A 212 -4.87 -5.76 -22.21
C TYR A 212 -5.93 -6.03 -21.13
N VAL A 213 -6.87 -5.10 -20.93
CA VAL A 213 -7.98 -5.29 -19.98
C VAL A 213 -8.84 -6.49 -20.39
N ALA A 214 -9.12 -6.66 -21.69
CA ALA A 214 -9.88 -7.79 -22.21
C ALA A 214 -9.15 -9.13 -22.01
N SER A 215 -7.82 -9.16 -21.97
CA SER A 215 -7.03 -10.36 -21.69
C SER A 215 -7.02 -10.77 -20.21
N ARG A 216 -7.50 -9.88 -19.32
CA ARG A 216 -7.58 -10.08 -17.86
C ARG A 216 -9.00 -9.77 -17.36
N PRO A 217 -10.02 -10.50 -17.85
CA PRO A 217 -11.41 -10.25 -17.52
C PRO A 217 -11.69 -10.52 -16.04
N VAL A 218 -12.73 -9.88 -15.50
CA VAL A 218 -13.10 -9.95 -14.08
C VAL A 218 -13.23 -11.39 -13.57
N TYR A 219 -13.73 -12.33 -14.39
CA TYR A 219 -13.88 -13.71 -13.97
C TYR A 219 -12.54 -14.41 -13.65
N THR A 220 -11.40 -13.93 -14.18
CA THR A 220 -10.08 -14.48 -13.82
C THR A 220 -9.66 -14.10 -12.42
N GLU A 221 -10.03 -12.92 -11.97
CA GLU A 221 -9.87 -12.46 -10.58
C GLU A 221 -10.81 -13.23 -9.64
N ILE A 222 -12.10 -13.34 -10.01
CA ILE A 222 -13.12 -14.05 -9.19
C ILE A 222 -12.73 -15.53 -9.00
N GLU A 223 -12.36 -16.23 -10.05
CA GLU A 223 -11.95 -17.64 -9.97
C GLU A 223 -10.77 -17.81 -9.02
N ALA A 224 -9.74 -16.97 -9.18
CA ALA A 224 -8.56 -17.01 -8.35
C ALA A 224 -8.87 -16.71 -6.87
N ILE A 225 -9.69 -15.70 -6.59
CA ILE A 225 -10.14 -15.39 -5.22
C ILE A 225 -10.89 -16.58 -4.61
N ARG A 226 -11.87 -17.16 -5.31
CA ARG A 226 -12.63 -18.33 -4.83
C ARG A 226 -11.72 -19.51 -4.50
N ARG A 227 -10.79 -19.82 -5.36
CA ARG A 227 -9.82 -20.90 -5.17
C ARG A 227 -8.94 -20.67 -3.94
N VAL A 228 -8.39 -19.47 -3.79
CA VAL A 228 -7.59 -19.07 -2.63
C VAL A 228 -8.40 -19.14 -1.35
N LEU A 229 -9.61 -18.60 -1.32
CA LEU A 229 -10.48 -18.64 -0.14
C LEU A 229 -10.78 -20.07 0.28
N TYR A 230 -11.09 -20.95 -0.68
CA TYR A 230 -11.34 -22.35 -0.39
C TYR A 230 -10.11 -23.07 0.18
N LEU A 231 -8.94 -22.93 -0.43
CA LEU A 231 -7.71 -23.57 0.02
C LEU A 231 -7.23 -23.00 1.38
N ALA A 232 -7.35 -21.70 1.60
CA ALA A 232 -7.04 -21.06 2.88
C ALA A 232 -7.96 -21.57 4.00
N LYS A 233 -9.25 -21.80 3.71
CA LYS A 233 -10.20 -22.41 4.65
C LYS A 233 -9.79 -23.84 4.99
N VAL A 234 -9.36 -24.64 4.02
CA VAL A 234 -8.85 -26.01 4.25
C VAL A 234 -7.60 -25.98 5.14
N ALA A 235 -6.69 -25.04 4.92
CA ALA A 235 -5.48 -24.85 5.71
C ALA A 235 -5.72 -24.20 7.09
N ASN A 236 -6.94 -23.70 7.35
CA ASN A 236 -7.25 -22.86 8.52
C ASN A 236 -6.29 -21.67 8.66
N CYS A 237 -5.96 -21.02 7.55
CA CYS A 237 -5.00 -19.95 7.48
C CYS A 237 -5.70 -18.61 7.24
N PRO A 238 -5.42 -17.55 8.04
CA PRO A 238 -5.83 -16.20 7.71
C PRO A 238 -5.28 -15.76 6.35
N VAL A 239 -6.10 -15.11 5.55
CA VAL A 239 -5.71 -14.67 4.21
C VAL A 239 -6.06 -13.21 3.97
N HIS A 240 -5.26 -12.53 3.16
CA HIS A 240 -5.49 -11.17 2.69
C HIS A 240 -5.44 -11.14 1.17
N ILE A 241 -6.52 -10.68 0.54
CA ILE A 241 -6.58 -10.55 -0.92
C ILE A 241 -6.07 -9.18 -1.30
N CYS A 242 -4.96 -9.14 -2.04
CA CYS A 242 -4.30 -7.91 -2.47
C CYS A 242 -5.08 -7.21 -3.59
N HIS A 243 -4.95 -5.88 -3.64
CA HIS A 243 -5.32 -5.01 -4.78
C HIS A 243 -6.52 -5.49 -5.61
N ILE A 244 -7.66 -5.82 -4.97
CA ILE A 244 -8.88 -6.24 -5.67
C ILE A 244 -9.33 -5.11 -6.60
N SER A 245 -9.60 -5.46 -7.86
CA SER A 245 -9.94 -4.51 -8.91
C SER A 245 -11.42 -4.50 -9.31
N SER A 246 -12.23 -5.42 -8.77
CA SER A 246 -13.64 -5.58 -9.15
C SER A 246 -14.58 -5.68 -7.95
N PRO A 247 -15.80 -5.11 -8.04
CA PRO A 247 -16.80 -5.23 -6.98
C PRO A 247 -17.26 -6.67 -6.75
N GLU A 248 -17.23 -7.51 -7.78
CA GLU A 248 -17.54 -8.94 -7.69
C GLU A 248 -16.47 -9.69 -6.88
N GLY A 249 -15.18 -9.33 -7.07
CA GLY A 249 -14.08 -9.89 -6.27
C GLY A 249 -14.22 -9.52 -4.79
N VAL A 250 -14.60 -8.27 -4.48
CA VAL A 250 -14.91 -7.83 -3.12
C VAL A 250 -16.10 -8.60 -2.54
N ALA A 251 -17.13 -8.87 -3.34
CA ALA A 251 -18.30 -9.64 -2.88
C ALA A 251 -17.93 -11.07 -2.47
N GLU A 252 -16.99 -11.74 -3.14
CA GLU A 252 -16.51 -13.07 -2.76
C GLU A 252 -15.81 -13.04 -1.38
N VAL A 253 -14.99 -12.02 -1.13
CA VAL A 253 -14.34 -11.82 0.18
C VAL A 253 -15.38 -11.55 1.27
N THR A 254 -16.33 -10.66 1.01
CA THR A 254 -17.42 -10.34 1.95
C THR A 254 -18.24 -11.57 2.30
N LYS A 255 -18.55 -12.42 1.30
CA LYS A 255 -19.25 -13.69 1.51
C LYS A 255 -18.46 -14.63 2.43
N ALA A 256 -17.17 -14.85 2.14
CA ALA A 256 -16.33 -15.72 2.96
C ALA A 256 -16.19 -15.21 4.41
N ARG A 257 -16.08 -13.89 4.59
CA ARG A 257 -16.06 -13.24 5.91
C ARG A 257 -17.35 -13.47 6.69
N ASN A 258 -18.50 -13.33 6.04
CA ASN A 258 -19.81 -13.58 6.63
C ASN A 258 -20.04 -15.06 7.01
N GLU A 259 -19.34 -15.98 6.35
CA GLU A 259 -19.28 -17.40 6.68
C GLU A 259 -18.27 -17.72 7.81
N GLY A 260 -17.63 -16.70 8.39
CA GLY A 260 -16.72 -16.83 9.55
C GLY A 260 -15.26 -17.10 9.18
N GLN A 261 -14.85 -16.95 7.92
CA GLN A 261 -13.45 -17.07 7.54
C GLN A 261 -12.66 -15.81 7.93
N ASP A 262 -11.44 -15.98 8.47
CA ASP A 262 -10.51 -14.85 8.69
C ASP A 262 -9.92 -14.42 7.36
N VAL A 263 -10.61 -13.50 6.72
CA VAL A 263 -10.21 -12.92 5.43
C VAL A 263 -10.34 -11.41 5.46
N THR A 264 -9.32 -10.74 4.93
CA THR A 264 -9.28 -9.30 4.70
C THR A 264 -8.92 -8.99 3.26
N SER A 265 -9.14 -7.75 2.84
CA SER A 265 -8.83 -7.32 1.49
C SER A 265 -8.31 -5.89 1.43
N GLU A 266 -7.50 -5.61 0.42
CA GLU A 266 -7.12 -4.26 0.06
C GLU A 266 -7.47 -3.95 -1.39
N SER A 267 -7.58 -2.66 -1.67
CA SER A 267 -7.61 -2.13 -3.02
C SER A 267 -6.62 -0.97 -3.15
N CYS A 268 -6.55 -0.34 -4.30
CA CYS A 268 -5.54 0.69 -4.57
C CYS A 268 -6.18 1.97 -5.10
N PRO A 269 -5.61 3.16 -4.79
CA PRO A 269 -6.14 4.44 -5.26
C PRO A 269 -6.35 4.51 -6.77
N HIS A 270 -5.55 3.82 -7.57
CA HIS A 270 -5.69 3.85 -9.03
C HIS A 270 -6.99 3.22 -9.54
N TYR A 271 -7.57 2.23 -8.85
CA TYR A 271 -8.88 1.67 -9.23
C TYR A 271 -10.06 2.62 -8.97
N PHE A 272 -9.87 3.61 -8.09
CA PHE A 272 -10.86 4.64 -7.76
C PHE A 272 -10.68 5.94 -8.55
N ALA A 273 -9.48 6.18 -9.06
CA ALA A 273 -9.11 7.44 -9.69
C ALA A 273 -8.94 7.38 -11.20
N LEU A 274 -8.76 6.18 -11.77
CA LEU A 274 -8.52 5.96 -13.20
C LEU A 274 -9.51 4.95 -13.76
N THR A 275 -9.84 5.10 -15.06
CA THR A 275 -10.66 4.16 -15.83
C THR A 275 -9.87 3.63 -17.03
N THR A 276 -10.36 2.57 -17.69
CA THR A 276 -9.72 2.02 -18.90
C THR A 276 -9.56 3.07 -20.00
N ASN A 277 -10.54 3.97 -20.15
CA ASN A 277 -10.45 5.06 -21.13
C ASN A 277 -9.34 6.07 -20.79
N GLN A 278 -9.08 6.30 -19.50
CA GLN A 278 -7.96 7.12 -19.06
C GLN A 278 -6.62 6.36 -19.20
N PHE A 279 -6.60 5.06 -18.92
CA PHE A 279 -5.44 4.22 -19.18
C PHE A 279 -5.02 4.28 -20.65
N GLU A 280 -5.96 4.17 -21.58
CA GLU A 280 -5.68 4.30 -23.03
C GLU A 280 -5.02 5.64 -23.39
N LYS A 281 -5.46 6.74 -22.76
CA LYS A 281 -4.91 8.08 -23.00
C LYS A 281 -3.56 8.33 -22.35
N ILE A 282 -3.34 7.80 -21.14
CA ILE A 282 -2.10 7.95 -20.36
C ILE A 282 -1.02 7.02 -20.90
N GLY A 283 -1.44 5.86 -21.44
CA GLY A 283 -0.53 4.81 -21.90
C GLY A 283 0.03 3.95 -20.76
N ASN A 284 1.16 3.33 -21.02
CA ASN A 284 1.74 2.29 -20.16
C ASN A 284 2.11 2.74 -18.74
N LEU A 285 2.18 4.03 -18.45
CA LEU A 285 2.34 4.53 -17.08
C LEU A 285 1.18 4.13 -16.16
N ALA A 286 -0.01 3.89 -16.73
CA ALA A 286 -1.20 3.42 -16.01
C ALA A 286 -1.41 1.89 -16.07
N LYS A 287 -0.49 1.14 -16.69
CA LYS A 287 -0.56 -0.33 -16.71
C LYS A 287 -0.26 -0.90 -15.33
N CYS A 288 -1.18 -1.73 -14.83
CA CYS A 288 -1.05 -2.55 -13.61
C CYS A 288 -1.76 -3.89 -13.77
N SER A 289 -1.51 -4.82 -12.86
CA SER A 289 -2.16 -6.13 -12.77
C SER A 289 -2.64 -6.39 -11.34
N PRO A 290 -3.94 -6.65 -11.13
CA PRO A 290 -5.05 -6.61 -12.09
C PRO A 290 -5.21 -5.24 -12.78
N PRO A 291 -5.83 -5.19 -14.00
CA PRO A 291 -5.89 -3.95 -14.76
C PRO A 291 -6.90 -2.94 -14.21
N ILE A 292 -6.69 -1.66 -14.52
CA ILE A 292 -7.69 -0.60 -14.35
C ILE A 292 -8.89 -0.92 -15.24
N ARG A 293 -10.10 -0.86 -14.67
CA ARG A 293 -11.33 -1.25 -15.36
C ARG A 293 -12.17 -0.04 -15.79
N ASP A 294 -13.35 -0.30 -16.37
CA ASP A 294 -14.25 0.73 -16.86
C ASP A 294 -14.95 1.53 -15.74
N GLU A 295 -15.70 2.52 -16.14
CA GLU A 295 -16.42 3.44 -15.26
C GLU A 295 -17.47 2.73 -14.40
N ALA A 296 -18.16 1.73 -14.95
CA ALA A 296 -19.20 0.98 -14.22
C ALA A 296 -18.57 0.14 -13.10
N ASN A 297 -17.45 -0.52 -13.39
CA ASN A 297 -16.67 -1.23 -12.39
C ASN A 297 -16.13 -0.27 -11.31
N GLN A 298 -15.63 0.89 -11.69
CA GLN A 298 -15.12 1.89 -10.76
C GLN A 298 -16.20 2.36 -9.78
N GLU A 299 -17.41 2.68 -10.26
CA GLU A 299 -18.53 3.07 -9.39
C GLU A 299 -18.95 1.92 -8.45
N GLY A 300 -18.94 0.67 -8.93
CA GLY A 300 -19.14 -0.49 -8.07
C GLY A 300 -18.07 -0.63 -6.98
N MET A 301 -16.82 -0.34 -7.30
CA MET A 301 -15.72 -0.33 -6.31
C MET A 301 -15.93 0.80 -5.26
N TRP A 302 -16.35 2.00 -5.68
CA TRP A 302 -16.70 3.06 -4.75
C TRP A 302 -17.82 2.66 -3.79
N GLU A 303 -18.87 2.00 -4.28
CA GLU A 303 -19.95 1.48 -3.44
C GLU A 303 -19.40 0.51 -2.38
N LYS A 304 -18.57 -0.45 -2.78
CA LYS A 304 -17.91 -1.40 -1.87
C LYS A 304 -17.04 -0.72 -0.81
N LEU A 305 -16.30 0.30 -1.20
CA LEU A 305 -15.45 1.07 -0.28
C LEU A 305 -16.29 1.81 0.77
N PHE A 306 -17.37 2.49 0.36
CA PHE A 306 -18.26 3.20 1.26
C PHE A 306 -19.03 2.29 2.21
N ASN A 307 -19.36 1.08 1.78
CA ASN A 307 -20.02 0.05 2.60
C ASN A 307 -19.08 -0.62 3.60
N GLY A 308 -17.75 -0.31 3.55
CA GLY A 308 -16.76 -0.92 4.43
C GLY A 308 -16.48 -2.39 4.12
N GLU A 309 -16.73 -2.81 2.88
CA GLU A 309 -16.46 -4.17 2.40
C GLU A 309 -14.98 -4.37 2.02
N ILE A 310 -14.26 -3.28 1.73
CA ILE A 310 -12.80 -3.23 1.53
C ILE A 310 -12.17 -2.78 2.85
N ASP A 311 -11.15 -3.49 3.32
CA ASP A 311 -10.57 -3.22 4.63
C ASP A 311 -9.60 -2.06 4.64
N CYS A 312 -8.69 -1.97 3.65
CA CYS A 312 -7.70 -0.91 3.58
C CYS A 312 -7.31 -0.57 2.13
N LEU A 313 -6.55 0.52 1.98
CA LEU A 313 -5.98 0.96 0.72
C LEU A 313 -4.46 0.95 0.80
N GLY A 314 -3.83 0.16 -0.07
CA GLY A 314 -2.38 0.17 -0.32
C GLY A 314 -2.06 0.90 -1.62
N SER A 315 -0.88 1.46 -1.73
CA SER A 315 -0.49 2.19 -2.95
C SER A 315 -0.26 1.28 -4.16
N ASP A 316 0.16 0.06 -3.91
CA ASP A 316 0.79 -0.83 -4.90
C ASP A 316 1.82 -0.07 -5.74
N HIS A 317 2.62 0.75 -5.05
CA HIS A 317 3.71 1.47 -5.68
C HIS A 317 4.73 0.48 -6.24
N SER A 318 4.74 0.35 -7.56
CA SER A 318 5.60 -0.59 -8.29
C SER A 318 6.30 0.10 -9.45
N PRO A 319 7.24 1.00 -9.16
CA PRO A 319 7.96 1.79 -10.16
C PRO A 319 8.98 0.95 -10.91
N CYS A 320 9.35 1.45 -12.09
CA CYS A 320 10.42 0.90 -12.91
C CYS A 320 11.10 2.00 -13.73
N PRO A 321 12.27 1.75 -14.31
CA PRO A 321 12.89 2.65 -15.29
C PRO A 321 11.94 2.97 -16.46
N PRO A 322 11.93 4.22 -16.97
CA PRO A 322 11.01 4.65 -18.04
C PRO A 322 11.04 3.78 -19.29
N GLU A 323 12.21 3.27 -19.67
CA GLU A 323 12.39 2.38 -20.82
C GLU A 323 11.58 1.07 -20.70
N MET A 324 11.28 0.62 -19.50
CA MET A 324 10.41 -0.55 -19.27
C MET A 324 8.92 -0.26 -19.50
N LYS A 325 8.55 1.00 -19.70
CA LYS A 325 7.21 1.43 -20.09
C LYS A 325 7.04 1.64 -21.59
N GLU A 326 8.11 1.46 -22.37
CA GLU A 326 8.09 1.60 -23.82
C GLU A 326 7.47 0.38 -24.53
N GLY A 327 7.08 0.57 -25.80
CA GLY A 327 6.47 -0.47 -26.61
C GLY A 327 4.96 -0.62 -26.36
N HIS A 328 4.40 -1.72 -26.86
CA HIS A 328 2.97 -1.99 -26.67
C HIS A 328 2.67 -2.55 -25.27
N VAL A 329 1.40 -2.49 -24.88
CA VAL A 329 0.95 -2.75 -23.50
C VAL A 329 1.38 -4.11 -22.93
N PHE A 330 1.44 -5.17 -23.73
CA PHE A 330 1.83 -6.49 -23.23
C PHE A 330 3.33 -6.60 -22.90
N LYS A 331 4.18 -5.79 -23.52
CA LYS A 331 5.65 -5.77 -23.26
C LYS A 331 6.03 -4.83 -22.12
N ALA A 332 5.24 -3.77 -21.90
CA ALA A 332 5.54 -2.80 -20.87
C ALA A 332 5.39 -3.42 -19.46
N TRP A 333 6.23 -2.94 -18.53
CA TRP A 333 6.12 -3.31 -17.11
C TRP A 333 4.76 -2.95 -16.53
N GLY A 334 4.14 -3.90 -15.80
CA GLY A 334 2.87 -3.72 -15.09
C GLY A 334 3.11 -3.24 -13.66
N GLY A 335 3.02 -1.94 -13.42
CA GLY A 335 3.16 -1.33 -12.10
C GLY A 335 3.02 0.18 -12.16
N ILE A 336 2.38 0.77 -11.18
CA ILE A 336 2.11 2.21 -11.10
C ILE A 336 3.00 2.86 -10.03
N ALA A 337 3.63 3.99 -10.37
CA ALA A 337 4.28 4.87 -9.40
C ALA A 337 3.23 5.82 -8.80
N GLY A 338 2.69 5.49 -7.62
CA GLY A 338 1.53 6.17 -7.02
C GLY A 338 1.64 6.55 -5.54
N MET A 339 2.65 6.07 -4.81
CA MET A 339 2.75 6.20 -3.34
C MET A 339 2.64 7.66 -2.86
N GLN A 340 3.37 8.58 -3.47
CA GLN A 340 3.40 9.99 -3.04
C GLN A 340 2.05 10.69 -3.13
N THR A 341 1.13 10.21 -3.95
CA THR A 341 -0.15 10.88 -4.23
C THR A 341 -1.35 10.23 -3.54
N CYS A 342 -1.16 9.12 -2.81
CA CYS A 342 -2.28 8.36 -2.25
C CYS A 342 -3.18 9.17 -1.34
N VAL A 343 -2.61 9.93 -0.39
CA VAL A 343 -3.39 10.68 0.62
C VAL A 343 -4.11 11.85 -0.03
N ASP A 344 -3.42 12.66 -0.82
CA ASP A 344 -3.99 13.81 -1.52
C ASP A 344 -5.15 13.40 -2.44
N LEU A 345 -4.87 12.39 -3.27
CA LEU A 345 -5.80 11.88 -4.28
C LEU A 345 -7.05 11.30 -3.62
N MET A 346 -6.88 10.43 -2.63
CA MET A 346 -8.02 9.79 -1.96
C MET A 346 -8.79 10.76 -1.07
N PHE A 347 -8.13 11.74 -0.46
CA PHE A 347 -8.84 12.78 0.26
C PHE A 347 -9.71 13.63 -0.68
N ASP A 348 -9.18 14.02 -1.84
CA ASP A 348 -9.95 14.76 -2.85
C ASP A 348 -11.10 13.92 -3.42
N GLU A 349 -10.82 12.71 -3.89
CA GLU A 349 -11.82 11.86 -4.55
C GLU A 349 -12.89 11.32 -3.59
N ALA A 350 -12.48 10.81 -2.42
CA ALA A 350 -13.40 10.17 -1.48
C ALA A 350 -14.08 11.19 -0.55
N VAL A 351 -13.28 12.06 0.10
CA VAL A 351 -13.81 12.97 1.12
C VAL A 351 -14.49 14.18 0.49
N GLN A 352 -13.77 14.91 -0.37
CA GLN A 352 -14.27 16.18 -0.92
C GLN A 352 -15.34 15.98 -1.99
N LYS A 353 -15.12 15.08 -2.94
CA LYS A 353 -16.03 14.88 -4.08
C LYS A 353 -17.21 13.95 -3.77
N ARG A 354 -16.98 12.91 -2.94
CA ARG A 354 -17.99 11.87 -2.65
C ARG A 354 -18.51 11.88 -1.20
N GLY A 355 -18.02 12.77 -0.34
CA GLY A 355 -18.54 12.99 1.01
C GLY A 355 -18.23 11.87 2.00
N MET A 356 -17.14 11.11 1.80
CA MET A 356 -16.68 10.12 2.76
C MET A 356 -16.43 10.77 4.13
N LYS A 357 -16.90 10.12 5.19
CA LYS A 357 -16.64 10.59 6.55
C LYS A 357 -15.18 10.43 6.93
N LEU A 358 -14.61 11.42 7.59
CA LEU A 358 -13.20 11.46 7.98
C LEU A 358 -12.75 10.22 8.79
N PRO A 359 -13.53 9.68 9.74
CA PRO A 359 -13.13 8.44 10.43
C PRO A 359 -13.02 7.22 9.49
N LEU A 360 -13.89 7.09 8.48
CA LEU A 360 -13.79 6.02 7.49
C LEU A 360 -12.54 6.20 6.64
N PHE A 361 -12.24 7.42 6.21
CA PHE A 361 -11.00 7.73 5.48
C PHE A 361 -9.75 7.29 6.28
N ALA A 362 -9.65 7.67 7.55
CA ALA A 362 -8.52 7.27 8.40
C ALA A 362 -8.45 5.75 8.63
N LYS A 363 -9.60 5.08 8.75
CA LYS A 363 -9.64 3.60 8.85
C LYS A 363 -9.06 2.94 7.62
N LEU A 364 -9.46 3.38 6.42
CA LEU A 364 -9.01 2.83 5.14
C LEU A 364 -7.52 3.12 4.87
N MET A 365 -7.06 4.32 5.21
CA MET A 365 -5.70 4.76 4.88
C MET A 365 -4.65 4.35 5.93
N ALA A 366 -5.05 4.06 7.18
CA ALA A 366 -4.09 3.84 8.24
C ALA A 366 -4.50 2.76 9.24
N THR A 367 -5.66 2.93 9.90
CA THR A 367 -5.99 2.15 11.10
C THR A 367 -6.15 0.66 10.81
N ASN A 368 -6.86 0.33 9.73
CA ASN A 368 -7.15 -1.06 9.40
C ASN A 368 -5.89 -1.80 8.94
N ALA A 369 -5.05 -1.20 8.11
CA ALA A 369 -3.77 -1.80 7.70
C ALA A 369 -2.89 -2.09 8.93
N ALA A 370 -2.73 -1.12 9.84
CA ALA A 370 -1.99 -1.31 11.08
C ALA A 370 -2.54 -2.47 11.93
N LYS A 371 -3.87 -2.58 12.02
CA LYS A 371 -4.54 -3.64 12.79
C LYS A 371 -4.36 -5.02 12.13
N ILE A 372 -4.58 -5.11 10.81
CA ILE A 372 -4.48 -6.35 10.03
C ILE A 372 -3.08 -6.97 10.14
N PHE A 373 -2.05 -6.13 10.09
CA PHE A 373 -0.65 -6.56 10.09
C PHE A 373 0.04 -6.42 11.45
N GLY A 374 -0.73 -6.23 12.52
CA GLY A 374 -0.22 -6.26 13.89
C GLY A 374 0.72 -5.12 14.27
N LEU A 375 0.65 -3.96 13.60
CA LEU A 375 1.45 -2.77 13.91
C LEU A 375 0.84 -2.01 15.09
N LYS A 376 1.03 -2.52 16.31
CA LYS A 376 0.31 -2.11 17.53
C LYS A 376 0.41 -0.63 17.87
N HIS A 377 1.54 -0.01 17.54
CA HIS A 377 1.80 1.40 17.88
C HIS A 377 1.43 2.38 16.74
N LYS A 378 0.96 1.90 15.59
CA LYS A 378 0.69 2.70 14.39
C LYS A 378 -0.81 2.88 14.10
N GLY A 379 -1.12 3.73 13.14
CA GLY A 379 -2.40 3.79 12.43
C GLY A 379 -3.56 4.48 13.14
N SER A 380 -3.40 5.09 14.31
CA SER A 380 -4.47 5.87 14.93
C SER A 380 -3.95 6.95 15.89
N ILE A 381 -4.72 8.03 16.04
CA ILE A 381 -4.45 9.08 17.02
C ILE A 381 -5.09 8.66 18.35
N THR A 382 -4.29 7.96 19.17
CA THR A 382 -4.71 7.40 20.47
C THR A 382 -3.56 7.54 21.46
N VAL A 383 -3.84 7.92 22.70
CA VAL A 383 -2.82 8.06 23.76
C VAL A 383 -2.03 6.76 23.90
N GLY A 384 -0.69 6.90 23.95
CA GLY A 384 0.28 5.81 24.06
C GLY A 384 0.80 5.28 22.71
N LYS A 385 0.14 5.56 21.59
CA LYS A 385 0.64 5.23 20.26
C LYS A 385 1.72 6.19 19.77
N ASP A 386 2.42 5.84 18.72
CA ASP A 386 3.38 6.71 18.06
C ASP A 386 2.71 7.99 17.57
N ALA A 387 3.39 9.09 17.71
CA ALA A 387 2.92 10.39 17.26
C ALA A 387 3.18 10.56 15.76
N ASP A 388 2.44 9.79 14.97
CA ASP A 388 2.51 9.74 13.51
C ASP A 388 1.30 10.45 12.92
N PHE A 389 1.52 11.56 12.22
CA PHE A 389 0.45 12.39 11.70
C PHE A 389 0.68 12.80 10.25
N VAL A 390 -0.42 12.96 9.53
CA VAL A 390 -0.46 13.73 8.30
C VAL A 390 -1.43 14.89 8.41
N PHE A 391 -0.97 16.08 8.01
CA PHE A 391 -1.75 17.31 7.96
C PHE A 391 -2.21 17.53 6.54
N ILE A 392 -3.51 17.49 6.32
CA ILE A 392 -4.12 17.63 5.00
C ILE A 392 -4.78 19.00 4.92
N LYS A 393 -4.46 19.75 3.87
CA LYS A 393 -5.09 21.03 3.55
C LYS A 393 -6.25 20.76 2.60
N PRO A 394 -7.51 20.85 3.06
CA PRO A 394 -8.66 20.67 2.19
C PRO A 394 -8.83 21.89 1.27
N ASN A 395 -9.55 21.70 0.16
CA ASN A 395 -9.85 22.75 -0.81
C ASN A 395 -8.60 23.52 -1.31
N SER A 396 -7.49 22.79 -1.47
CA SER A 396 -6.18 23.31 -1.88
C SER A 396 -5.76 22.66 -3.18
N SER A 397 -6.30 23.17 -4.29
CA SER A 397 -6.05 22.58 -5.61
C SER A 397 -4.63 22.89 -6.11
N TYR A 398 -3.96 21.87 -6.60
CA TYR A 398 -2.68 21.98 -7.31
C TYR A 398 -2.66 21.01 -8.51
N GLU A 399 -1.80 21.28 -9.49
CA GLU A 399 -1.51 20.37 -10.58
C GLU A 399 -0.20 19.64 -10.28
N LEU A 400 -0.24 18.30 -10.23
CA LEU A 400 0.95 17.50 -9.99
C LEU A 400 1.90 17.59 -11.18
N LYS A 401 3.14 18.03 -10.92
CA LYS A 401 4.20 18.10 -11.94
C LYS A 401 5.25 17.02 -11.70
N ALA A 402 5.89 16.56 -12.76
CA ALA A 402 6.95 15.55 -12.66
C ALA A 402 8.06 15.96 -11.67
N GLN A 403 8.45 17.22 -11.67
CA GLN A 403 9.47 17.76 -10.76
C GLN A 403 9.09 17.72 -9.28
N ASP A 404 7.80 17.60 -8.96
CA ASP A 404 7.30 17.53 -7.59
C ASP A 404 7.45 16.12 -6.99
N LEU A 405 7.75 15.12 -7.81
CA LEU A 405 7.90 13.74 -7.37
C LEU A 405 9.27 13.50 -6.72
N GLU A 406 9.29 12.81 -5.59
CA GLU A 406 10.52 12.35 -4.92
C GLU A 406 11.00 10.99 -5.45
N TYR A 407 10.18 10.30 -6.28
CA TYR A 407 10.57 9.03 -6.92
C TYR A 407 11.90 9.12 -7.65
N ARG A 408 12.60 8.01 -7.74
CA ARG A 408 13.84 7.92 -8.55
C ARG A 408 13.58 8.36 -9.99
N HIS A 409 12.54 7.84 -10.62
CA HIS A 409 12.08 8.26 -11.95
C HIS A 409 10.88 9.19 -11.79
N LYS A 410 10.96 10.38 -12.37
CA LYS A 410 9.96 11.45 -12.22
C LYS A 410 8.73 11.21 -13.12
N VAL A 411 8.19 9.99 -13.08
CA VAL A 411 7.04 9.55 -13.89
C VAL A 411 5.94 8.99 -13.01
N SER A 412 4.70 9.26 -13.38
CA SER A 412 3.49 8.75 -12.71
C SER A 412 2.30 8.96 -13.62
N PRO A 413 1.27 8.10 -13.59
CA PRO A 413 0.03 8.33 -14.34
C PRO A 413 -0.76 9.56 -13.86
N TYR A 414 -0.37 10.12 -12.73
CA TYR A 414 -1.04 11.29 -12.15
C TYR A 414 -0.39 12.64 -12.50
N VAL A 415 0.73 12.66 -13.19
CA VAL A 415 1.35 13.91 -13.66
C VAL A 415 0.39 14.65 -14.61
N GLY A 416 0.19 15.94 -14.35
CA GLY A 416 -0.79 16.79 -15.05
C GLY A 416 -2.19 16.76 -14.44
N ARG A 417 -2.47 15.87 -13.46
CA ARG A 417 -3.76 15.84 -12.77
C ARG A 417 -3.88 16.98 -11.77
N LYS A 418 -5.04 17.64 -11.76
CA LYS A 418 -5.43 18.55 -10.69
C LYS A 418 -5.97 17.74 -9.53
N ILE A 419 -5.41 17.95 -8.34
CA ILE A 419 -5.80 17.31 -7.09
C ILE A 419 -6.29 18.41 -6.14
N GLY A 420 -7.47 18.25 -5.54
CA GLY A 420 -8.15 19.29 -4.77
C GLY A 420 -7.75 19.37 -3.29
N ALA A 421 -6.87 18.49 -2.82
CA ALA A 421 -6.33 18.50 -1.46
C ALA A 421 -4.81 18.37 -1.50
N GLN A 422 -4.13 18.77 -0.42
CA GLN A 422 -2.67 18.72 -0.39
C GLN A 422 -2.14 18.35 0.99
N VAL A 423 -1.19 17.41 1.05
CA VAL A 423 -0.42 17.15 2.26
C VAL A 423 0.44 18.38 2.58
N ALA A 424 0.18 18.97 3.73
CA ALA A 424 0.91 20.16 4.20
C ALA A 424 2.11 19.79 5.08
N ARG A 425 2.00 18.70 5.86
CA ARG A 425 3.06 18.22 6.75
C ARG A 425 2.87 16.75 7.08
N THR A 426 3.99 16.05 7.28
CA THR A 426 4.03 14.67 7.80
C THR A 426 4.93 14.61 9.01
N ILE A 427 4.46 14.00 10.08
CA ILE A 427 5.17 13.82 11.34
C ILE A 427 5.31 12.34 11.65
N LEU A 428 6.52 11.91 11.97
CA LEU A 428 6.87 10.56 12.38
C LEU A 428 7.42 10.58 13.80
N ARG A 429 6.77 9.92 14.74
CA ARG A 429 7.13 9.89 16.17
C ARG A 429 7.41 11.29 16.75
N GLY A 430 6.53 12.25 16.41
CA GLY A 430 6.62 13.62 16.90
C GLY A 430 7.60 14.53 16.15
N GLU A 431 8.37 14.00 15.20
CA GLU A 431 9.35 14.75 14.41
C GLU A 431 8.81 15.03 12.99
N THR A 432 8.91 16.28 12.53
CA THR A 432 8.52 16.63 11.15
C THR A 432 9.49 15.98 10.16
N ILE A 433 8.96 15.11 9.30
CA ILE A 433 9.70 14.45 8.20
C ILE A 433 9.42 15.06 6.83
N TYR A 434 8.32 15.78 6.70
CA TYR A 434 7.99 16.59 5.53
C TYR A 434 7.20 17.82 5.95
N ASP A 435 7.52 18.95 5.36
CA ASP A 435 6.73 20.17 5.41
C ASP A 435 6.70 20.83 4.03
N ILE A 436 5.54 21.30 3.60
CA ILE A 436 5.33 21.86 2.25
C ILE A 436 6.25 23.07 1.97
N LYS A 437 6.71 23.77 3.01
CA LYS A 437 7.59 24.95 2.86
C LYS A 437 9.08 24.58 2.78
N THR A 438 9.49 23.50 3.45
CA THR A 438 10.91 23.13 3.58
C THR A 438 11.28 21.83 2.87
N GLY A 439 10.28 21.07 2.40
CA GLY A 439 10.49 19.79 1.74
C GLY A 439 10.65 18.62 2.71
N VAL A 440 11.19 17.52 2.19
CA VAL A 440 11.47 16.31 2.98
C VAL A 440 12.73 16.49 3.80
N ARG A 441 12.68 16.08 5.06
CA ARG A 441 13.83 16.11 6.00
C ARG A 441 15.05 15.39 5.40
N GLU A 442 16.20 16.03 5.44
CA GLU A 442 17.44 15.49 4.87
C GLU A 442 17.99 14.28 5.64
N THR A 443 17.92 14.32 6.97
CA THR A 443 18.40 13.21 7.81
C THR A 443 17.25 12.22 8.05
N PRO A 444 17.32 10.99 7.52
CA PRO A 444 16.30 9.97 7.74
C PRO A 444 16.22 9.58 9.23
N ILE A 445 14.98 9.31 9.70
CA ILE A 445 14.72 8.88 11.08
C ILE A 445 13.83 7.63 11.15
N GLY A 446 13.45 7.09 10.01
CA GLY A 446 12.68 5.85 9.92
C GLY A 446 13.47 4.65 10.43
N GLN A 447 12.74 3.64 10.84
CA GLN A 447 13.28 2.39 11.36
C GLN A 447 12.48 1.20 10.87
N PHE A 448 13.06 0.00 10.93
CA PHE A 448 12.30 -1.22 10.71
C PHE A 448 11.40 -1.52 11.91
N ILE A 449 10.20 -2.02 11.59
CA ILE A 449 9.20 -2.48 12.55
C ILE A 449 9.08 -3.99 12.38
N LEU A 450 9.52 -4.75 13.37
CA LEU A 450 9.45 -6.20 13.36
C LEU A 450 8.28 -6.68 14.24
N LYS A 451 7.57 -7.72 13.79
CA LYS A 451 6.40 -8.29 14.46
C LYS A 451 6.62 -8.56 15.95
N HIS A 452 7.80 -9.09 16.31
CA HIS A 452 8.11 -9.48 17.69
C HIS A 452 8.62 -8.33 18.58
N GLN A 453 8.79 -7.13 18.05
CA GLN A 453 9.28 -5.95 18.78
C GLN A 453 8.15 -4.97 19.15
N GLN A 454 6.90 -5.35 18.97
CA GLN A 454 5.73 -4.49 19.17
C GLN A 454 4.91 -4.79 20.43
#